data_2116451a10af3b4f599a0b75643a301a
#
_entry.id   2116451a10af3b4f599a0b75643a301a
#
_cell.length_a   1.000
_cell.length_b   1.000
_cell.length_c   1.000
_cell.angle_alpha   90.00
_cell.angle_beta   90.00
_cell.angle_gamma   90.00
#
_symmetry.space_group_name_H-M   'P 1'
#
loop_
_entity.id
_entity.type
_entity.pdbx_description
1 polymer ?
#
loop_
_entity_poly.entity_id
_entity_poly.type
_entity_poly.pdbx_seq_one_letter_code
_entity_poly.pdbx_strand_id
1 'polypeptide(L)'
;MTSVGGYPGDDEKGAALFRQVDPAKMLEDFYAAALWLKSLPDGTGKLGAIGFCFGGGVVNKLAVRMGSDLGAAVPFYGVQPDAADAARIKAPINAQYAELDTRITSGWPAFDAALTAAHVTHEGHIYKGANHGFHNDTTPRYDQAAAEEAWKRTLDWLNAYLRA
;
A
#
# COMPACT_ATOMS: atom_id res chain seq x y z
N MET A 1 -3.05 -14.20 -10.08
CA MET A 1 -4.11 -14.67 -11.02
C MET A 1 -3.60 -15.69 -12.03
N THR A 2 -2.36 -15.62 -12.54
CA THR A 2 -1.81 -16.61 -13.49
C THR A 2 -1.85 -18.04 -12.98
N SER A 3 -1.63 -18.26 -11.67
CA SER A 3 -1.72 -19.58 -11.02
C SER A 3 -3.11 -20.22 -11.09
N VAL A 4 -4.16 -19.44 -11.36
CA VAL A 4 -5.55 -19.90 -11.51
C VAL A 4 -6.11 -19.62 -12.90
N GLY A 5 -5.25 -19.47 -13.92
CA GLY A 5 -5.63 -19.31 -15.32
C GLY A 5 -5.74 -17.87 -15.81
N GLY A 6 -5.43 -16.88 -14.98
CA GLY A 6 -5.46 -15.45 -15.36
C GLY A 6 -6.85 -14.83 -15.26
N TYR A 7 -6.98 -13.59 -15.78
CA TYR A 7 -8.27 -12.88 -15.79
C TYR A 7 -9.15 -13.42 -16.92
N PRO A 8 -10.39 -13.87 -16.63
CA PRO A 8 -11.24 -14.55 -17.61
C PRO A 8 -12.03 -13.60 -18.53
N GLY A 9 -11.79 -12.29 -18.51
CA GLY A 9 -12.54 -11.28 -19.26
C GLY A 9 -13.93 -10.95 -18.71
N ASP A 10 -14.22 -11.40 -17.48
CA ASP A 10 -15.49 -11.22 -16.78
C ASP A 10 -15.21 -10.98 -15.31
N ASP A 11 -15.75 -9.90 -14.73
CA ASP A 11 -15.41 -9.46 -13.36
C ASP A 11 -15.95 -10.40 -12.28
N GLU A 12 -17.13 -11.00 -12.47
CA GLU A 12 -17.70 -11.95 -11.52
C GLU A 12 -16.88 -13.23 -11.47
N LYS A 13 -16.53 -13.78 -12.64
CA LYS A 13 -15.63 -14.93 -12.74
C LYS A 13 -14.23 -14.60 -12.25
N GLY A 14 -13.74 -13.39 -12.56
CA GLY A 14 -12.47 -12.88 -12.06
C GLY A 14 -12.42 -12.83 -10.53
N ALA A 15 -13.47 -12.32 -9.89
CA ALA A 15 -13.60 -12.31 -8.43
C ALA A 15 -13.68 -13.72 -7.84
N ALA A 16 -14.36 -14.66 -8.51
CA ALA A 16 -14.42 -16.06 -8.09
C ALA A 16 -13.04 -16.75 -8.17
N LEU A 17 -12.28 -16.50 -9.22
CA LEU A 17 -10.90 -17.00 -9.34
C LEU A 17 -9.95 -16.35 -8.34
N PHE A 18 -10.09 -15.06 -8.09
CA PHE A 18 -9.25 -14.34 -7.11
C PHE A 18 -9.38 -14.95 -5.70
N ARG A 19 -10.59 -15.38 -5.31
CA ARG A 19 -10.81 -16.07 -4.03
C ARG A 19 -10.11 -17.43 -3.91
N GLN A 20 -9.67 -18.02 -5.03
CA GLN A 20 -8.94 -19.30 -5.05
C GLN A 20 -7.41 -19.10 -4.98
N VAL A 21 -6.93 -17.85 -5.13
CA VAL A 21 -5.50 -17.56 -5.00
C VAL A 21 -5.08 -17.71 -3.54
N ASP A 22 -4.04 -18.49 -3.30
CA ASP A 22 -3.42 -18.60 -1.97
C ASP A 22 -2.84 -17.24 -1.55
N PRO A 23 -3.34 -16.63 -0.44
CA PRO A 23 -2.88 -15.32 0.00
C PRO A 23 -1.40 -15.30 0.40
N ALA A 24 -0.85 -16.40 0.94
CA ALA A 24 0.54 -16.50 1.32
C ALA A 24 1.43 -16.52 0.06
N LYS A 25 1.07 -17.37 -0.92
CA LYS A 25 1.78 -17.41 -2.20
C LYS A 25 1.71 -16.06 -2.92
N MET A 26 0.58 -15.40 -2.90
CA MET A 26 0.42 -14.10 -3.54
C MET A 26 1.38 -13.06 -2.92
N LEU A 27 1.54 -13.04 -1.59
CA LEU A 27 2.51 -12.16 -0.93
C LEU A 27 3.95 -12.50 -1.34
N GLU A 28 4.28 -13.80 -1.46
CA GLU A 28 5.59 -14.23 -1.98
C GLU A 28 5.83 -13.75 -3.41
N ASP A 29 4.81 -13.81 -4.27
CA ASP A 29 4.91 -13.34 -5.65
C ASP A 29 5.18 -11.80 -5.70
N PHE A 30 4.50 -11.00 -4.86
CA PHE A 30 4.79 -9.56 -4.73
C PHE A 30 6.20 -9.29 -4.19
N TYR A 31 6.64 -10.06 -3.20
CA TYR A 31 7.98 -9.94 -2.65
C TYR A 31 9.05 -10.29 -3.69
N ALA A 32 8.88 -11.40 -4.41
CA ALA A 32 9.78 -11.79 -5.48
C ALA A 32 9.85 -10.75 -6.60
N ALA A 33 8.69 -10.17 -6.99
CA ALA A 33 8.64 -9.10 -7.97
C ALA A 33 9.37 -7.84 -7.48
N ALA A 34 9.25 -7.48 -6.20
CA ALA A 34 9.96 -6.36 -5.59
C ALA A 34 11.48 -6.56 -5.61
N LEU A 35 11.95 -7.75 -5.24
CA LEU A 35 13.39 -8.09 -5.29
C LEU A 35 13.92 -8.08 -6.73
N TRP A 36 13.15 -8.64 -7.66
CA TRP A 36 13.51 -8.61 -9.08
C TRP A 36 13.64 -7.18 -9.59
N LEU A 37 12.65 -6.32 -9.32
CA LEU A 37 12.70 -4.92 -9.73
C LEU A 37 13.92 -4.19 -9.13
N LYS A 38 14.22 -4.45 -7.86
CA LYS A 38 15.39 -3.87 -7.17
C LYS A 38 16.72 -4.31 -7.82
N SER A 39 16.77 -5.51 -8.40
CA SER A 39 17.98 -6.08 -9.02
C SER A 39 18.23 -5.61 -10.46
N LEU A 40 17.32 -4.86 -11.07
CA LEU A 40 17.47 -4.43 -12.45
C LEU A 40 18.68 -3.48 -12.61
N PRO A 41 19.53 -3.71 -13.62
CA PRO A 41 20.77 -2.93 -13.79
C PRO A 41 20.51 -1.46 -14.14
N ASP A 42 19.35 -1.15 -14.73
CA ASP A 42 18.96 0.21 -15.10
C ASP A 42 18.26 0.97 -13.95
N GLY A 43 18.08 0.31 -12.80
CA GLY A 43 17.49 0.89 -11.60
C GLY A 43 18.55 1.53 -10.69
N THR A 44 18.10 2.43 -9.82
CA THR A 44 18.96 3.02 -8.77
C THR A 44 19.23 2.05 -7.61
N GLY A 45 18.61 0.87 -7.59
CA GLY A 45 18.60 -0.04 -6.46
C GLY A 45 17.69 0.38 -5.31
N LYS A 46 17.11 1.59 -5.36
CA LYS A 46 16.11 2.08 -4.40
C LYS A 46 14.71 1.69 -4.87
N LEU A 47 13.93 1.14 -3.98
CA LEU A 47 12.58 0.63 -4.26
C LEU A 47 11.55 1.31 -3.38
N GLY A 48 10.47 1.80 -3.98
CA GLY A 48 9.26 2.24 -3.27
C GLY A 48 8.04 1.38 -3.67
N ALA A 49 7.03 1.41 -2.83
CA ALA A 49 5.78 0.72 -3.10
C ALA A 49 4.58 1.65 -2.90
N ILE A 50 3.69 1.68 -3.90
CA ILE A 50 2.38 2.33 -3.82
C ILE A 50 1.33 1.25 -4.02
N GLY A 51 0.22 1.33 -3.30
CA GLY A 51 -0.88 0.39 -3.49
C GLY A 51 -2.21 0.93 -3.00
N PHE A 52 -3.28 0.53 -3.69
CA PHE A 52 -4.64 1.01 -3.45
C PHE A 52 -5.53 -0.12 -2.96
N CYS A 53 -6.40 0.14 -2.00
CA CYS A 53 -7.34 -0.83 -1.47
C CYS A 53 -6.63 -2.12 -0.98
N PHE A 54 -6.89 -3.25 -1.60
CA PHE A 54 -6.16 -4.50 -1.37
C PHE A 54 -4.64 -4.30 -1.54
N GLY A 55 -4.23 -3.58 -2.59
CA GLY A 55 -2.82 -3.23 -2.84
C GLY A 55 -2.20 -2.37 -1.74
N GLY A 56 -2.97 -1.49 -1.08
CA GLY A 56 -2.51 -0.76 0.11
C GLY A 56 -2.17 -1.70 1.27
N GLY A 57 -2.98 -2.74 1.48
CA GLY A 57 -2.67 -3.81 2.44
C GLY A 57 -1.43 -4.62 2.05
N VAL A 58 -1.22 -4.87 0.75
CA VAL A 58 0.01 -5.52 0.25
C VAL A 58 1.24 -4.65 0.51
N VAL A 59 1.16 -3.33 0.28
CA VAL A 59 2.26 -2.39 0.58
C VAL A 59 2.65 -2.44 2.05
N ASN A 60 1.68 -2.45 2.96
CA ASN A 60 1.95 -2.60 4.39
C ASN A 60 2.67 -3.92 4.71
N LYS A 61 2.24 -5.04 4.11
CA LYS A 61 2.88 -6.36 4.28
C LYS A 61 4.29 -6.38 3.67
N LEU A 62 4.51 -5.73 2.54
CA LEU A 62 5.85 -5.59 1.96
C LEU A 62 6.75 -4.76 2.87
N ALA A 63 6.26 -3.66 3.47
CA ALA A 63 7.03 -2.86 4.41
C ALA A 63 7.46 -3.67 5.65
N VAL A 64 6.58 -4.53 6.18
CA VAL A 64 6.91 -5.47 7.27
C VAL A 64 8.00 -6.46 6.85
N ARG A 65 7.86 -7.05 5.65
CA ARG A 65 8.72 -8.15 5.20
C ARG A 65 10.08 -7.69 4.70
N MET A 66 10.13 -6.58 4.00
CA MET A 66 11.35 -6.09 3.35
C MET A 66 12.26 -5.30 4.29
N GLY A 67 11.72 -4.78 5.39
CA GLY A 67 12.49 -3.96 6.31
C GLY A 67 13.17 -2.79 5.60
N SER A 68 14.50 -2.68 5.69
CA SER A 68 15.29 -1.61 5.05
C SER A 68 15.47 -1.78 3.53
N ASP A 69 15.06 -2.91 2.96
CA ASP A 69 15.12 -3.13 1.52
C ASP A 69 14.02 -2.37 0.75
N LEU A 70 12.98 -1.91 1.45
CA LEU A 70 12.00 -0.98 0.92
C LEU A 70 12.34 0.44 1.35
N GLY A 71 12.56 1.33 0.40
CA GLY A 71 12.97 2.72 0.65
C GLY A 71 11.81 3.66 0.97
N ALA A 72 10.59 3.36 0.54
CA ALA A 72 9.38 4.13 0.85
C ALA A 72 8.11 3.29 0.62
N ALA A 73 7.06 3.54 1.40
CA ALA A 73 5.77 2.88 1.25
C ALA A 73 4.61 3.88 1.33
N VAL A 74 3.69 3.79 0.37
CA VAL A 74 2.50 4.66 0.31
C VAL A 74 1.24 3.80 0.16
N PRO A 75 0.66 3.33 1.27
CA PRO A 75 -0.59 2.59 1.26
C PRO A 75 -1.80 3.54 1.19
N PHE A 76 -2.64 3.40 0.16
CA PHE A 76 -3.92 4.07 0.04
C PHE A 76 -5.04 3.16 0.59
N TYR A 77 -5.77 3.63 1.58
CA TYR A 77 -6.92 2.95 2.21
C TYR A 77 -6.74 1.43 2.31
N GLY A 78 -5.55 1.02 2.75
CA GLY A 78 -5.16 -0.37 2.95
C GLY A 78 -5.26 -0.82 4.40
N VAL A 79 -5.51 -2.11 4.61
CA VAL A 79 -5.50 -2.73 5.94
C VAL A 79 -4.12 -2.61 6.56
N GLN A 80 -4.06 -2.18 7.82
CA GLN A 80 -2.83 -2.08 8.59
C GLN A 80 -2.38 -3.46 9.11
N PRO A 81 -1.07 -3.68 9.31
CA PRO A 81 -0.58 -4.83 10.06
C PRO A 81 -0.88 -4.66 11.55
N ASP A 82 -0.78 -5.73 12.32
CA ASP A 82 -0.84 -5.64 13.77
C ASP A 82 0.41 -4.94 14.35
N ALA A 83 0.38 -4.62 15.65
CA ALA A 83 1.45 -3.86 16.29
C ALA A 83 2.79 -4.63 16.32
N ALA A 84 2.75 -5.95 16.45
CA ALA A 84 3.96 -6.78 16.45
C ALA A 84 4.64 -6.78 15.09
N ASP A 85 3.86 -6.87 14.02
CA ASP A 85 4.37 -6.77 12.64
C ASP A 85 4.81 -5.34 12.31
N ALA A 86 4.07 -4.31 12.75
CA ALA A 86 4.43 -2.90 12.56
C ALA A 86 5.82 -2.57 13.13
N ALA A 87 6.21 -3.17 14.25
CA ALA A 87 7.52 -3.01 14.86
C ALA A 87 8.69 -3.49 13.98
N ARG A 88 8.42 -4.29 12.95
CA ARG A 88 9.42 -4.80 11.99
C ARG A 88 9.64 -3.86 10.80
N ILE A 89 8.76 -2.90 10.59
CA ILE A 89 8.86 -1.92 9.51
C ILE A 89 10.10 -1.04 9.71
N LYS A 90 10.81 -0.79 8.60
CA LYS A 90 11.95 0.15 8.54
C LYS A 90 11.76 1.19 7.45
N ALA A 91 10.93 0.88 6.45
CA ALA A 91 10.60 1.80 5.38
C ALA A 91 9.81 3.01 5.90
N PRO A 92 10.10 4.24 5.46
CA PRO A 92 9.22 5.38 5.68
C PRO A 92 7.82 5.15 5.12
N ILE A 93 6.78 5.45 5.90
CA ILE A 93 5.36 5.21 5.57
C ILE A 93 4.63 6.54 5.37
N ASN A 94 3.96 6.73 4.23
CA ASN A 94 3.01 7.83 4.02
C ASN A 94 1.63 7.25 3.71
N ALA A 95 0.79 7.12 4.74
CA ALA A 95 -0.50 6.43 4.67
C ALA A 95 -1.63 7.40 4.28
N GLN A 96 -2.46 7.00 3.31
CA GLN A 96 -3.56 7.79 2.76
C GLN A 96 -4.89 7.14 3.13
N TYR A 97 -5.72 7.81 3.93
CA TYR A 97 -6.98 7.28 4.46
C TYR A 97 -8.18 8.14 4.05
N ALA A 98 -9.34 7.52 3.99
CA ALA A 98 -10.62 8.17 3.73
C ALA A 98 -11.43 8.27 5.04
N GLU A 99 -11.96 9.45 5.38
CA GLU A 99 -12.71 9.64 6.63
C GLU A 99 -13.92 8.71 6.75
N LEU A 100 -14.64 8.49 5.63
CA LEU A 100 -15.85 7.67 5.62
C LEU A 100 -15.57 6.16 5.56
N ASP A 101 -14.32 5.73 5.33
CA ASP A 101 -13.91 4.32 5.39
C ASP A 101 -13.53 3.92 6.81
N THR A 102 -14.51 3.95 7.72
CA THR A 102 -14.28 3.66 9.14
C THR A 102 -13.69 2.27 9.38
N ARG A 103 -13.98 1.30 8.50
CA ARG A 103 -13.44 -0.07 8.57
C ARG A 103 -11.91 -0.10 8.48
N ILE A 104 -11.31 0.80 7.71
CA ILE A 104 -9.85 0.91 7.57
C ILE A 104 -9.30 2.01 8.47
N THR A 105 -9.91 3.19 8.44
CA THR A 105 -9.37 4.39 9.10
C THR A 105 -9.35 4.27 10.62
N SER A 106 -10.26 3.50 11.22
CA SER A 106 -10.24 3.24 12.67
C SER A 106 -8.99 2.50 13.18
N GLY A 107 -8.28 1.81 12.30
CA GLY A 107 -7.02 1.14 12.65
C GLY A 107 -5.80 2.08 12.68
N TRP A 108 -5.92 3.29 12.10
CA TRP A 108 -4.80 4.21 11.99
C TRP A 108 -4.19 4.60 13.34
N PRO A 109 -4.95 4.98 14.39
CA PRO A 109 -4.33 5.39 15.67
C PRO A 109 -3.45 4.30 16.29
N ALA A 110 -3.82 3.04 16.18
CA ALA A 110 -3.02 1.92 16.69
C ALA A 110 -1.77 1.70 15.83
N PHE A 111 -1.88 1.84 14.52
CA PHE A 111 -0.75 1.71 13.60
C PHE A 111 0.24 2.86 13.77
N ASP A 112 -0.24 4.10 13.87
CA ASP A 112 0.55 5.31 14.17
C ASP A 112 1.37 5.16 15.47
N ALA A 113 0.71 4.70 16.55
CA ALA A 113 1.38 4.44 17.83
C ALA A 113 2.46 3.35 17.70
N ALA A 114 2.20 2.28 16.94
CA ALA A 114 3.17 1.20 16.72
C ALA A 114 4.38 1.67 15.90
N LEU A 115 4.16 2.44 14.84
CA LEU A 115 5.22 3.05 14.03
C LEU A 115 6.06 4.03 14.85
N THR A 116 5.42 4.87 15.68
CA THR A 116 6.09 5.78 16.62
C THR A 116 6.98 5.02 17.59
N ALA A 117 6.46 3.98 18.23
CA ALA A 117 7.22 3.15 19.17
C ALA A 117 8.41 2.43 18.50
N ALA A 118 8.28 2.09 17.22
CA ALA A 118 9.35 1.48 16.42
C ALA A 118 10.33 2.49 15.80
N HIS A 119 10.16 3.79 16.07
CA HIS A 119 10.94 4.91 15.50
C HIS A 119 10.94 4.92 13.96
N VAL A 120 9.84 4.51 13.34
CA VAL A 120 9.65 4.57 11.90
C VAL A 120 9.22 5.98 11.51
N THR A 121 9.86 6.56 10.50
CA THR A 121 9.39 7.82 9.90
C THR A 121 8.07 7.58 9.20
N HIS A 122 7.03 8.31 9.59
CA HIS A 122 5.70 8.11 9.00
C HIS A 122 4.80 9.34 9.09
N GLU A 123 3.84 9.38 8.18
CA GLU A 123 2.74 10.33 8.14
C GLU A 123 1.44 9.59 7.81
N GLY A 124 0.34 10.04 8.38
CA GLY A 124 -1.00 9.56 8.01
C GLY A 124 -1.93 10.73 7.70
N HIS A 125 -2.60 10.65 6.54
CA HIS A 125 -3.50 11.68 6.06
C HIS A 125 -4.91 11.12 5.95
N ILE A 126 -5.86 11.77 6.63
CA ILE A 126 -7.29 11.41 6.58
C ILE A 126 -8.02 12.49 5.80
N TYR A 127 -8.55 12.14 4.61
CA TYR A 127 -9.24 13.06 3.73
C TYR A 127 -10.71 13.17 4.14
N LYS A 128 -11.09 14.38 4.55
CA LYS A 128 -12.44 14.68 5.07
C LYS A 128 -13.49 14.47 3.98
N GLY A 129 -14.57 13.75 4.30
CA GLY A 129 -15.67 13.45 3.38
C GLY A 129 -15.33 12.41 2.31
N ALA A 130 -14.06 12.01 2.16
CA ALA A 130 -13.68 11.01 1.19
C ALA A 130 -14.11 9.60 1.60
N ASN A 131 -14.39 8.76 0.60
CA ASN A 131 -14.80 7.37 0.78
C ASN A 131 -13.68 6.39 0.37
N HIS A 132 -13.82 5.12 0.73
CA HIS A 132 -12.94 4.07 0.24
C HIS A 132 -12.84 4.08 -1.29
N GLY A 133 -11.63 4.15 -1.84
CA GLY A 133 -11.44 4.24 -3.29
C GLY A 133 -11.53 5.65 -3.86
N PHE A 134 -11.40 6.70 -3.03
CA PHE A 134 -11.50 8.11 -3.46
C PHE A 134 -10.53 8.50 -4.59
N HIS A 135 -9.47 7.76 -4.78
CA HIS A 135 -8.47 8.01 -5.83
C HIS A 135 -8.83 7.35 -7.18
N ASN A 136 -9.90 6.56 -7.24
CA ASN A 136 -10.30 5.86 -8.46
C ASN A 136 -11.35 6.66 -9.24
N ASP A 137 -10.94 7.30 -10.33
CA ASP A 137 -11.76 8.14 -11.21
C ASP A 137 -12.78 7.37 -12.05
N THR A 138 -12.74 6.04 -12.02
CA THR A 138 -13.72 5.18 -12.72
C THR A 138 -14.93 4.82 -11.85
N THR A 139 -15.03 5.35 -10.63
CA THR A 139 -16.13 5.05 -9.69
C THR A 139 -16.79 6.33 -9.16
N PRO A 140 -18.08 6.27 -8.75
CA PRO A 140 -18.77 7.40 -8.12
C PRO A 140 -18.16 7.85 -6.78
N ARG A 141 -17.21 7.13 -6.23
CA ARG A 141 -16.49 7.46 -4.98
C ARG A 141 -15.28 8.35 -5.20
N TYR A 142 -14.98 8.67 -6.47
CA TYR A 142 -13.88 9.57 -6.79
C TYR A 142 -14.07 10.93 -6.14
N ASP A 143 -13.03 11.39 -5.46
CA ASP A 143 -12.94 12.75 -4.91
C ASP A 143 -11.70 13.40 -5.48
N GLN A 144 -11.89 14.30 -6.44
CA GLN A 144 -10.79 14.90 -7.19
C GLN A 144 -9.83 15.64 -6.26
N ALA A 145 -10.34 16.45 -5.34
CA ALA A 145 -9.49 17.25 -4.46
C ALA A 145 -8.63 16.37 -3.53
N ALA A 146 -9.25 15.35 -2.94
CA ALA A 146 -8.54 14.37 -2.11
C ALA A 146 -7.52 13.57 -2.92
N ALA A 147 -7.87 13.15 -4.14
CA ALA A 147 -7.00 12.38 -5.02
C ALA A 147 -5.77 13.18 -5.45
N GLU A 148 -5.94 14.43 -5.89
CA GLU A 148 -4.85 15.31 -6.32
C GLU A 148 -3.90 15.62 -5.15
N GLU A 149 -4.42 15.92 -3.97
CA GLU A 149 -3.61 16.19 -2.79
C GLU A 149 -2.86 14.93 -2.32
N ALA A 150 -3.52 13.78 -2.27
CA ALA A 150 -2.90 12.51 -1.92
C ALA A 150 -1.79 12.14 -2.90
N TRP A 151 -2.00 12.37 -4.19
CA TRP A 151 -1.00 12.08 -5.21
C TRP A 151 0.21 13.01 -5.11
N LYS A 152 -0.02 14.30 -4.87
CA LYS A 152 1.06 15.25 -4.61
C LYS A 152 1.93 14.79 -3.43
N ARG A 153 1.33 14.46 -2.29
CA ARG A 153 2.02 13.95 -1.10
C ARG A 153 2.79 12.67 -1.40
N THR A 154 2.21 11.78 -2.20
CA THR A 154 2.85 10.55 -2.64
C THR A 154 4.14 10.84 -3.41
N LEU A 155 4.08 11.75 -4.39
CA LEU A 155 5.26 12.10 -5.21
C LEU A 155 6.33 12.80 -4.37
N ASP A 156 5.94 13.71 -3.48
CA ASP A 156 6.87 14.39 -2.59
C ASP A 156 7.59 13.39 -1.68
N TRP A 157 6.85 12.41 -1.11
CA TRP A 157 7.40 11.34 -0.29
C TRP A 157 8.38 10.45 -1.04
N LEU A 158 7.99 9.97 -2.21
CA LEU A 158 8.86 9.12 -3.02
C LEU A 158 10.11 9.86 -3.48
N ASN A 159 9.99 11.15 -3.84
CA ASN A 159 11.15 11.96 -4.20
C ASN A 159 12.13 12.12 -3.03
N ALA A 160 11.61 12.36 -1.81
CA ALA A 160 12.44 12.54 -0.62
C ALA A 160 13.24 11.27 -0.27
N TYR A 161 12.66 10.09 -0.44
CA TYR A 161 13.30 8.85 0.03
C TYR A 161 13.95 8.00 -1.08
N LEU A 162 13.56 8.19 -2.34
CA LEU A 162 14.09 7.38 -3.44
C LEU A 162 15.06 8.13 -4.35
N ARG A 163 15.04 9.48 -4.36
CA ARG A 163 15.95 10.29 -5.19
C ARG A 163 17.06 10.97 -4.39
N ALA A 164 16.94 11.01 -3.07
CA ALA A 164 17.97 11.61 -2.20
C ALA A 164 19.23 10.75 -2.12
#